data_67f5910b3d35c7629dd48c26023b3c63
#
_entry.id   67f5910b3d35c7629dd48c26023b3c63
#
_cell.length_a   1.000
_cell.length_b   1.000
_cell.length_c   1.000
_cell.angle_alpha   90.00
_cell.angle_beta   90.00
_cell.angle_gamma   90.00
#
_symmetry.space_group_name_H-M   'P 1'
#
loop_
_entity.id
_entity.type
_entity.pdbx_description
1 polymer ?
#
loop_
_entity_poly.entity_id
_entity_poly.type
_entity_poly.pdbx_seq_one_letter_code
_entity_poly.pdbx_strand_id
1 'polypeptide(L)'
;MTTNKDNKDISEKKSRKKTISQNDPELFSGRIPPQDLEAERSLLGAILLDDSAFPEVIEKIKPIDFYEKRHGAIFRGMISLYDHNQPIDLLTLTSELRNLKLLKDVGGAAYLTELTNVVPTAAHILSYAKLVEQASIRRRLIKAGTEITNQAYDSTTDVSAMLGAAEKELFSVSDQTTKTEYAALEDLLVDAFDRMEALHTNKGALRGLKTGFRDLDNKTAGFQKGDLIIIGARPAMGKTTFAQNLAYNIAGINKRGVLFFSMEMAKNEIVDRMIATTSGVDSWHIRTGNISSDDFAKIGDALGEMSEIPLYLDDTSSMTVLELRNKARRAAHDHDIGLIIVDYLQLISGSDRYAGNRVQEVTEISRGLKTLARELEIPVVALAQLSRGVTGRDDPRPVLSDLRESGSIEQDADLVMFLHRPDYYHQEDGYEPTNITELLMAKHRHGPIGKIELYFHPELLRFMSLDKTRE
;
A
#
# COMPACT_ATOMS: atom_id res chain seq x y z
N MET A 1 -6.79 79.19 -48.51
CA MET A 1 -7.35 78.42 -49.63
C MET A 1 -7.47 76.98 -49.18
N THR A 2 -8.71 76.58 -49.00
CA THR A 2 -9.38 75.34 -49.39
C THR A 2 -8.90 74.08 -48.76
N THR A 3 -9.64 73.53 -47.76
CA THR A 3 -10.69 72.49 -47.86
C THR A 3 -10.08 71.10 -48.03
N ASN A 4 -10.34 70.02 -47.30
CA ASN A 4 -11.62 69.45 -46.95
C ASN A 4 -11.44 68.30 -46.00
N LYS A 5 -12.32 68.14 -45.03
CA LYS A 5 -12.95 66.97 -44.46
C LYS A 5 -12.59 65.61 -45.07
N ASP A 6 -12.27 64.59 -44.23
CA ASP A 6 -13.21 63.47 -44.12
C ASP A 6 -12.94 62.63 -42.84
N ASN A 7 -14.02 62.53 -42.11
CA ASN A 7 -14.25 61.59 -40.97
C ASN A 7 -14.28 60.17 -41.49
N LYS A 8 -13.64 59.25 -40.77
CA LYS A 8 -14.15 57.90 -40.72
C LYS A 8 -13.84 57.22 -39.36
N ASP A 9 -14.89 56.95 -38.69
CA ASP A 9 -15.03 56.08 -37.54
C ASP A 9 -14.13 54.81 -37.56
N ILE A 10 -13.36 54.64 -36.52
CA ILE A 10 -12.79 53.31 -36.17
C ILE A 10 -13.48 52.91 -34.87
N SER A 11 -14.51 52.10 -35.01
CA SER A 11 -15.23 51.44 -33.93
C SER A 11 -14.27 50.51 -33.16
N GLU A 12 -14.10 50.81 -31.89
CA GLU A 12 -13.49 49.90 -30.91
C GLU A 12 -14.28 48.58 -30.84
N LYS A 13 -13.75 47.52 -31.43
CA LYS A 13 -14.13 46.15 -31.13
C LYS A 13 -13.56 45.77 -29.76
N LYS A 14 -14.33 45.98 -28.70
CA LYS A 14 -14.11 45.33 -27.40
C LYS A 14 -14.14 43.84 -27.61
N SER A 15 -12.95 43.21 -27.59
CA SER A 15 -12.76 41.77 -27.43
C SER A 15 -13.36 41.37 -26.09
N ARG A 16 -14.55 40.80 -26.10
CA ARG A 16 -15.09 40.06 -24.96
C ARG A 16 -14.21 38.85 -24.74
N LYS A 17 -13.34 38.89 -23.71
CA LYS A 17 -12.76 37.70 -23.12
C LYS A 17 -13.91 36.82 -22.63
N LYS A 18 -14.23 35.76 -23.38
CA LYS A 18 -15.07 34.67 -22.87
C LYS A 18 -14.31 34.05 -21.69
N THR A 19 -14.83 34.26 -20.50
CA THR A 19 -14.43 33.50 -19.32
C THR A 19 -14.85 32.07 -19.60
N ILE A 20 -13.86 31.17 -19.83
CA ILE A 20 -14.09 29.74 -19.99
C ILE A 20 -14.62 29.26 -18.66
N SER A 21 -15.88 28.87 -18.61
CA SER A 21 -16.48 28.20 -17.48
C SER A 21 -15.79 26.84 -17.31
N GLN A 22 -15.34 26.51 -16.10
CA GLN A 22 -14.64 25.26 -15.76
C GLN A 22 -15.47 23.97 -16.01
N ASN A 23 -16.61 24.05 -16.70
CA ASN A 23 -17.52 22.97 -17.01
C ASN A 23 -17.89 22.88 -18.51
N ASP A 24 -17.03 23.35 -19.42
CA ASP A 24 -17.29 23.20 -20.85
C ASP A 24 -16.87 21.82 -21.36
N PRO A 25 -17.83 21.00 -21.87
CA PRO A 25 -17.56 19.69 -22.44
C PRO A 25 -16.89 19.73 -23.82
N GLU A 26 -16.50 20.89 -24.33
CA GLU A 26 -16.04 21.09 -25.70
C GLU A 26 -14.59 20.58 -26.00
N LEU A 27 -13.86 20.09 -25.03
CA LEU A 27 -12.48 19.58 -25.23
C LEU A 27 -12.39 18.19 -25.88
N PHE A 28 -13.48 17.45 -25.97
CA PHE A 28 -13.52 16.15 -26.65
C PHE A 28 -14.46 16.21 -27.86
N SER A 29 -14.00 16.84 -28.96
CA SER A 29 -14.52 16.67 -30.35
C SER A 29 -15.83 15.86 -30.47
N GLY A 30 -16.97 16.40 -29.99
CA GLY A 30 -18.29 15.90 -30.31
C GLY A 30 -18.69 14.50 -29.82
N ARG A 31 -17.90 13.86 -28.95
CA ARG A 31 -18.24 12.53 -28.38
C ARG A 31 -19.18 12.69 -27.19
N ILE A 32 -20.32 11.99 -27.24
CA ILE A 32 -21.25 11.90 -26.10
C ILE A 32 -20.57 11.10 -24.98
N PRO A 33 -20.53 11.61 -23.71
CA PRO A 33 -19.98 10.85 -22.59
C PRO A 33 -20.68 9.50 -22.43
N PRO A 34 -19.97 8.44 -21.99
CA PRO A 34 -20.56 7.13 -21.77
C PRO A 34 -21.79 7.23 -20.86
N GLN A 35 -22.92 6.76 -21.35
CA GLN A 35 -24.19 6.79 -20.65
C GLN A 35 -25.06 5.61 -21.09
N ASP A 36 -25.94 5.16 -20.19
CA ASP A 36 -26.99 4.19 -20.47
C ASP A 36 -28.28 4.65 -19.79
N LEU A 37 -29.02 5.52 -20.48
CA LEU A 37 -30.25 6.11 -19.96
C LEU A 37 -31.37 5.08 -19.77
N GLU A 38 -31.36 4.02 -20.55
CA GLU A 38 -32.31 2.93 -20.43
C GLU A 38 -32.04 2.11 -19.15
N ALA A 39 -30.76 1.81 -18.86
CA ALA A 39 -30.37 1.16 -17.61
C ALA A 39 -30.68 2.05 -16.39
N GLU A 40 -30.46 3.38 -16.46
CA GLU A 40 -30.80 4.29 -15.38
C GLU A 40 -32.30 4.32 -15.07
N ARG A 41 -33.14 4.41 -16.12
CA ARG A 41 -34.60 4.36 -15.99
C ARG A 41 -35.08 3.01 -15.45
N SER A 42 -34.50 1.92 -15.97
CA SER A 42 -34.84 0.56 -15.55
C SER A 42 -34.45 0.33 -14.09
N LEU A 43 -33.29 0.81 -13.65
CA LEU A 43 -32.87 0.74 -12.25
C LEU A 43 -33.86 1.44 -11.32
N LEU A 44 -34.19 2.69 -11.60
CA LEU A 44 -35.09 3.49 -10.76
C LEU A 44 -36.52 2.92 -10.78
N GLY A 45 -37.00 2.46 -11.93
CA GLY A 45 -38.30 1.83 -12.07
C GLY A 45 -38.40 0.50 -11.33
N ALA A 46 -37.35 -0.33 -11.40
CA ALA A 46 -37.29 -1.60 -10.71
C ALA A 46 -37.28 -1.44 -9.17
N ILE A 47 -36.57 -0.44 -8.64
CA ILE A 47 -36.57 -0.10 -7.19
C ILE A 47 -37.98 0.34 -6.74
N LEU A 48 -38.70 1.11 -7.55
CA LEU A 48 -40.07 1.51 -7.24
C LEU A 48 -41.09 0.38 -7.27
N LEU A 49 -40.80 -0.73 -7.97
CA LEU A 49 -41.61 -1.92 -7.99
C LEU A 49 -41.32 -2.87 -6.83
N ASP A 50 -40.04 -2.95 -6.43
CA ASP A 50 -39.57 -3.80 -5.33
C ASP A 50 -38.29 -3.20 -4.76
N ASP A 51 -38.34 -2.73 -3.53
CA ASP A 51 -37.23 -2.09 -2.84
C ASP A 51 -36.34 -3.06 -2.07
N SER A 52 -36.64 -4.36 -2.10
CA SER A 52 -35.91 -5.40 -1.34
C SER A 52 -34.40 -5.44 -1.67
N ALA A 53 -34.03 -5.18 -2.92
CA ALA A 53 -32.64 -5.15 -3.36
C ALA A 53 -31.96 -3.76 -3.21
N PHE A 54 -32.67 -2.74 -2.71
CA PHE A 54 -32.12 -1.39 -2.57
C PHE A 54 -30.89 -1.30 -1.67
N PRO A 55 -30.78 -2.06 -0.53
CA PRO A 55 -29.57 -2.09 0.27
C PRO A 55 -28.32 -2.48 -0.52
N GLU A 56 -28.41 -3.43 -1.42
CA GLU A 56 -27.27 -3.85 -2.27
C GLU A 56 -26.95 -2.81 -3.36
N VAL A 57 -27.98 -2.10 -3.85
CA VAL A 57 -27.80 -1.04 -4.85
C VAL A 57 -27.12 0.19 -4.27
N ILE A 58 -27.52 0.64 -3.07
CA ILE A 58 -26.92 1.82 -2.40
C ILE A 58 -25.45 1.63 -2.07
N GLU A 59 -25.02 0.39 -1.89
CA GLU A 59 -23.61 0.08 -1.72
C GLU A 59 -22.78 0.31 -2.99
N LYS A 60 -23.36 0.09 -4.16
CA LYS A 60 -22.67 0.14 -5.47
C LYS A 60 -22.85 1.45 -6.20
N ILE A 61 -24.01 2.08 -6.05
CA ILE A 61 -24.41 3.27 -6.79
C ILE A 61 -24.61 4.46 -5.88
N LYS A 62 -24.13 5.62 -6.31
CA LYS A 62 -24.32 6.91 -5.65
C LYS A 62 -25.12 7.86 -6.58
N PRO A 63 -25.78 8.89 -6.06
CA PRO A 63 -26.51 9.87 -6.89
C PRO A 63 -25.66 10.51 -8.00
N ILE A 64 -24.34 10.63 -7.80
CA ILE A 64 -23.40 11.19 -8.77
C ILE A 64 -23.10 10.24 -9.94
N ASP A 65 -23.40 8.95 -9.78
CA ASP A 65 -23.14 7.93 -10.80
C ASP A 65 -24.16 7.94 -11.93
N PHE A 66 -25.28 8.63 -11.76
CA PHE A 66 -26.25 8.84 -12.83
C PHE A 66 -25.78 9.93 -13.81
N TYR A 67 -25.95 9.69 -15.10
CA TYR A 67 -25.67 10.68 -16.13
C TYR A 67 -26.71 11.80 -16.11
N GLU A 68 -27.98 11.41 -16.01
CA GLU A 68 -29.07 12.38 -15.99
C GLU A 68 -29.26 12.92 -14.56
N LYS A 69 -29.10 14.24 -14.39
CA LYS A 69 -29.20 14.91 -13.07
C LYS A 69 -30.50 14.61 -12.35
N ARG A 70 -31.61 14.49 -13.09
CA ARG A 70 -32.94 14.18 -12.52
C ARG A 70 -32.96 12.75 -11.95
N HIS A 71 -32.28 11.76 -12.56
CA HIS A 71 -32.18 10.40 -12.05
C HIS A 71 -31.38 10.35 -10.74
N GLY A 72 -30.24 11.07 -10.68
CA GLY A 72 -29.48 11.25 -9.45
C GLY A 72 -30.27 11.91 -8.32
N ALA A 73 -31.15 12.89 -8.66
CA ALA A 73 -32.03 13.52 -7.67
C ALA A 73 -33.12 12.57 -7.17
N ILE A 74 -33.71 11.75 -8.06
CA ILE A 74 -34.68 10.71 -7.68
C ILE A 74 -34.01 9.70 -6.75
N PHE A 75 -32.82 9.21 -7.11
CA PHE A 75 -32.08 8.23 -6.30
C PHE A 75 -31.71 8.80 -4.92
N ARG A 76 -31.38 10.11 -4.83
CA ARG A 76 -31.17 10.80 -3.54
C ARG A 76 -32.44 10.79 -2.68
N GLY A 77 -33.63 10.97 -3.27
CA GLY A 77 -34.90 10.86 -2.59
C GLY A 77 -35.14 9.44 -2.05
N MET A 78 -34.78 8.41 -2.83
CA MET A 78 -34.85 7.01 -2.40
C MET A 78 -33.92 6.73 -1.22
N ILE A 79 -32.68 7.24 -1.23
CA ILE A 79 -31.73 7.15 -0.09
C ILE A 79 -32.33 7.79 1.14
N SER A 80 -32.91 9.00 1.02
CA SER A 80 -33.53 9.69 2.14
C SER A 80 -34.65 8.88 2.80
N LEU A 81 -35.51 8.24 2.00
CA LEU A 81 -36.56 7.36 2.52
C LEU A 81 -35.98 6.15 3.23
N TYR A 82 -34.98 5.51 2.66
CA TYR A 82 -34.30 4.37 3.24
C TYR A 82 -33.66 4.69 4.60
N ASP A 83 -32.94 5.83 4.69
CA ASP A 83 -32.30 6.30 5.92
C ASP A 83 -33.32 6.56 7.04
N HIS A 84 -34.58 6.92 6.68
CA HIS A 84 -35.67 7.12 7.63
C HIS A 84 -36.52 5.85 7.83
N ASN A 85 -36.06 4.67 7.35
CA ASN A 85 -36.80 3.40 7.41
C ASN A 85 -38.24 3.51 6.85
N GLN A 86 -38.42 4.26 5.77
CA GLN A 86 -39.67 4.39 5.04
C GLN A 86 -39.63 3.55 3.76
N PRO A 87 -40.77 2.93 3.36
CA PRO A 87 -40.84 2.18 2.12
C PRO A 87 -40.59 3.06 0.91
N ILE A 88 -39.94 2.52 -0.11
CA ILE A 88 -39.63 3.24 -1.36
C ILE A 88 -40.69 2.88 -2.40
N ASP A 89 -41.76 3.62 -2.44
CA ASP A 89 -42.82 3.50 -3.43
C ASP A 89 -43.14 4.85 -4.10
N LEU A 90 -44.03 4.84 -5.11
CA LEU A 90 -44.37 6.03 -5.87
C LEU A 90 -44.95 7.16 -5.00
N LEU A 91 -45.73 6.81 -3.97
CA LEU A 91 -46.41 7.78 -3.10
C LEU A 91 -45.41 8.43 -2.12
N THR A 92 -44.65 7.60 -1.44
CA THR A 92 -43.65 8.04 -0.46
C THR A 92 -42.55 8.87 -1.12
N LEU A 93 -42.03 8.39 -2.27
CA LEU A 93 -41.00 9.11 -3.06
C LEU A 93 -41.52 10.44 -3.59
N THR A 94 -42.76 10.51 -4.08
CA THR A 94 -43.37 11.80 -4.53
C THR A 94 -43.46 12.79 -3.38
N SER A 95 -43.82 12.33 -2.17
CA SER A 95 -43.91 13.18 -0.98
C SER A 95 -42.52 13.67 -0.58
N GLU A 96 -41.52 12.75 -0.54
CA GLU A 96 -40.15 13.09 -0.14
C GLU A 96 -39.50 14.08 -1.13
N LEU A 97 -39.64 13.85 -2.43
CA LEU A 97 -39.12 14.80 -3.44
C LEU A 97 -39.80 16.16 -3.38
N ARG A 98 -41.06 16.24 -2.91
CA ARG A 98 -41.76 17.51 -2.65
C ARG A 98 -41.16 18.21 -1.43
N ASN A 99 -40.89 17.47 -0.33
CA ASN A 99 -40.24 17.96 0.88
C ASN A 99 -38.86 18.55 0.56
N LEU A 100 -38.08 17.80 -0.25
CA LEU A 100 -36.76 18.22 -0.74
C LEU A 100 -36.80 19.33 -1.81
N LYS A 101 -38.01 19.79 -2.23
CA LYS A 101 -38.23 20.77 -3.30
C LYS A 101 -37.68 20.36 -4.68
N LEU A 102 -37.44 19.06 -4.90
CA LEU A 102 -36.87 18.51 -6.13
C LEU A 102 -37.93 17.97 -7.10
N LEU A 103 -39.20 17.84 -6.68
CA LEU A 103 -40.28 17.19 -7.47
C LEU A 103 -40.48 17.82 -8.85
N LYS A 104 -40.35 19.13 -8.98
CA LYS A 104 -40.48 19.81 -10.29
C LYS A 104 -39.28 19.53 -11.20
N ASP A 105 -38.08 19.50 -10.64
CA ASP A 105 -36.83 19.33 -11.38
C ASP A 105 -36.68 17.89 -11.93
N VAL A 106 -37.31 16.93 -11.28
CA VAL A 106 -37.31 15.51 -11.72
C VAL A 106 -38.43 15.20 -12.76
N GLY A 107 -39.27 16.13 -13.08
CA GLY A 107 -40.38 15.95 -14.05
C GLY A 107 -41.73 15.62 -13.41
N GLY A 108 -41.89 15.85 -12.10
CA GLY A 108 -43.14 15.64 -11.37
C GLY A 108 -43.54 14.19 -11.18
N ALA A 109 -44.69 13.95 -10.57
CA ALA A 109 -45.25 12.63 -10.35
C ALA A 109 -45.48 11.83 -11.64
N ALA A 110 -45.77 12.52 -12.75
CA ALA A 110 -45.98 11.88 -14.05
C ALA A 110 -44.71 11.11 -14.51
N TYR A 111 -43.53 11.71 -14.35
CA TYR A 111 -42.30 11.05 -14.72
C TYR A 111 -41.96 9.84 -13.79
N LEU A 112 -42.27 9.94 -12.51
CA LEU A 112 -42.10 8.82 -11.58
C LEU A 112 -43.01 7.66 -11.95
N THR A 113 -44.25 7.92 -12.39
CA THR A 113 -45.15 6.90 -12.90
C THR A 113 -44.66 6.32 -14.23
N GLU A 114 -44.04 7.12 -15.11
CA GLU A 114 -43.43 6.64 -16.35
C GLU A 114 -42.32 5.61 -16.02
N LEU A 115 -41.48 5.87 -15.01
CA LEU A 115 -40.39 4.97 -14.60
C LEU A 115 -40.90 3.59 -14.18
N THR A 116 -42.02 3.50 -13.47
CA THR A 116 -42.59 2.20 -13.05
C THR A 116 -43.11 1.36 -14.24
N ASN A 117 -43.42 2.01 -15.36
CA ASN A 117 -43.86 1.35 -16.56
C ASN A 117 -42.74 0.89 -17.51
N VAL A 118 -41.49 1.30 -17.25
CA VAL A 118 -40.32 0.96 -18.10
C VAL A 118 -39.93 -0.51 -17.96
N VAL A 119 -40.07 -1.08 -16.77
CA VAL A 119 -39.66 -2.46 -16.50
C VAL A 119 -40.84 -3.35 -16.08
N PRO A 120 -40.93 -4.55 -16.62
CA PRO A 120 -42.02 -5.51 -16.27
C PRO A 120 -41.74 -6.25 -14.96
N THR A 121 -40.49 -6.24 -14.45
CA THR A 121 -40.07 -7.01 -13.27
C THR A 121 -38.86 -6.39 -12.62
N ALA A 122 -38.78 -6.49 -11.29
CA ALA A 122 -37.64 -6.08 -10.48
C ALA A 122 -36.45 -7.09 -10.45
N ALA A 123 -36.61 -8.27 -11.07
CA ALA A 123 -35.64 -9.36 -10.97
C ALA A 123 -34.21 -9.04 -11.42
N HIS A 124 -34.00 -7.97 -12.16
CA HIS A 124 -32.68 -7.61 -12.74
C HIS A 124 -32.09 -6.30 -12.19
N ILE A 125 -32.52 -5.85 -11.00
CA ILE A 125 -32.07 -4.58 -10.38
C ILE A 125 -30.54 -4.50 -10.35
N LEU A 126 -29.86 -5.53 -9.87
CA LEU A 126 -28.40 -5.55 -9.76
C LEU A 126 -27.69 -5.52 -11.12
N SER A 127 -28.29 -6.07 -12.16
CA SER A 127 -27.75 -6.00 -13.52
C SER A 127 -27.83 -4.58 -14.06
N TYR A 128 -28.96 -3.87 -13.84
CA TYR A 128 -29.10 -2.46 -14.21
C TYR A 128 -28.14 -1.57 -13.42
N ALA A 129 -28.00 -1.81 -12.11
CA ALA A 129 -27.03 -1.12 -11.27
C ALA A 129 -25.59 -1.26 -11.82
N LYS A 130 -25.19 -2.47 -12.22
CA LYS A 130 -23.88 -2.72 -12.82
C LYS A 130 -23.64 -1.94 -14.12
N LEU A 131 -24.65 -1.80 -14.98
CA LEU A 131 -24.53 -1.02 -16.22
C LEU A 131 -24.35 0.46 -15.92
N VAL A 132 -25.11 1.02 -14.96
CA VAL A 132 -24.97 2.41 -14.51
C VAL A 132 -23.59 2.66 -13.91
N GLU A 133 -23.11 1.75 -13.06
CA GLU A 133 -21.78 1.80 -12.45
C GLU A 133 -20.68 1.81 -13.53
N GLN A 134 -20.73 0.90 -14.49
CA GLN A 134 -19.74 0.83 -15.58
C GLN A 134 -19.71 2.11 -16.41
N ALA A 135 -20.87 2.70 -16.72
CA ALA A 135 -20.94 3.98 -17.43
C ALA A 135 -20.35 5.12 -16.59
N SER A 136 -20.58 5.12 -15.26
CA SER A 136 -20.02 6.10 -14.34
C SER A 136 -18.50 5.98 -14.24
N ILE A 137 -17.95 4.75 -14.09
CA ILE A 137 -16.49 4.53 -14.05
C ILE A 137 -15.83 5.07 -15.33
N ARG A 138 -16.42 4.81 -16.50
CA ARG A 138 -15.88 5.34 -17.77
C ARG A 138 -15.89 6.87 -17.79
N ARG A 139 -16.94 7.54 -17.30
CA ARG A 139 -17.00 9.01 -17.20
C ARG A 139 -15.94 9.56 -16.24
N ARG A 140 -15.73 8.88 -15.08
CA ARG A 140 -14.68 9.26 -14.11
C ARG A 140 -13.28 9.13 -14.71
N LEU A 141 -13.02 8.06 -15.47
CA LEU A 141 -11.75 7.90 -16.18
C LEU A 141 -11.53 9.00 -17.24
N ILE A 142 -12.57 9.37 -18.00
CA ILE A 142 -12.49 10.47 -18.96
C ILE A 142 -12.19 11.80 -18.24
N LYS A 143 -12.87 12.05 -17.11
CA LYS A 143 -12.63 13.25 -16.31
C LYS A 143 -11.20 13.30 -15.77
N ALA A 144 -10.72 12.21 -15.18
CA ALA A 144 -9.35 12.10 -14.68
C ALA A 144 -8.33 12.31 -15.79
N GLY A 145 -8.51 11.68 -16.95
CA GLY A 145 -7.65 11.89 -18.13
C GLY A 145 -7.65 13.34 -18.63
N THR A 146 -8.81 14.03 -18.58
CA THR A 146 -8.92 15.45 -18.94
C THR A 146 -8.15 16.32 -17.95
N GLU A 147 -8.29 16.06 -16.66
CA GLU A 147 -7.60 16.79 -15.61
C GLU A 147 -6.08 16.62 -15.70
N ILE A 148 -5.61 15.38 -15.92
CA ILE A 148 -4.20 15.07 -16.16
C ILE A 148 -3.69 15.82 -17.40
N THR A 149 -4.47 15.83 -18.48
CA THR A 149 -4.09 16.56 -19.70
C THR A 149 -3.98 18.06 -19.43
N ASN A 150 -4.94 18.66 -18.71
CA ASN A 150 -4.90 20.08 -18.37
C ASN A 150 -3.68 20.43 -17.50
N GLN A 151 -3.36 19.58 -16.51
CA GLN A 151 -2.17 19.75 -15.67
C GLN A 151 -0.88 19.65 -16.49
N ALA A 152 -0.83 18.76 -17.49
CA ALA A 152 0.34 18.62 -18.36
C ALA A 152 0.60 19.85 -19.26
N TYR A 153 -0.42 20.68 -19.53
CA TYR A 153 -0.25 21.95 -20.24
C TYR A 153 0.18 23.11 -19.33
N ASP A 154 0.13 22.93 -18.00
CA ASP A 154 0.61 23.94 -17.06
C ASP A 154 2.13 23.87 -16.90
N SER A 155 2.84 24.75 -17.60
CA SER A 155 4.31 24.82 -17.57
C SER A 155 4.88 25.40 -16.28
N THR A 156 4.05 25.82 -15.31
CA THR A 156 4.50 26.43 -14.04
C THR A 156 4.68 25.41 -12.93
N THR A 157 4.06 24.24 -13.05
CA THR A 157 4.12 23.17 -12.04
C THR A 157 5.34 22.27 -12.26
N ASP A 158 6.02 21.90 -11.18
CA ASP A 158 7.12 20.93 -11.23
C ASP A 158 6.67 19.56 -11.74
N VAL A 159 7.48 18.93 -12.60
CA VAL A 159 7.14 17.65 -13.26
C VAL A 159 6.88 16.54 -12.25
N SER A 160 7.64 16.49 -11.14
CA SER A 160 7.47 15.46 -10.11
C SER A 160 6.14 15.63 -9.36
N ALA A 161 5.78 16.89 -9.03
CA ALA A 161 4.49 17.21 -8.40
C ALA A 161 3.31 16.90 -9.33
N MET A 162 3.45 17.18 -10.62
CA MET A 162 2.45 16.86 -11.65
C MET A 162 2.23 15.36 -11.79
N LEU A 163 3.30 14.56 -11.82
CA LEU A 163 3.19 13.10 -11.87
C LEU A 163 2.47 12.55 -10.63
N GLY A 164 2.80 13.03 -9.43
CA GLY A 164 2.10 12.63 -8.20
C GLY A 164 0.62 13.01 -8.19
N ALA A 165 0.26 14.18 -8.75
CA ALA A 165 -1.14 14.59 -8.91
C ALA A 165 -1.89 13.69 -9.90
N ALA A 166 -1.28 13.35 -11.04
CA ALA A 166 -1.84 12.46 -12.05
C ALA A 166 -2.09 11.05 -11.50
N GLU A 167 -1.14 10.49 -10.75
CA GLU A 167 -1.29 9.21 -10.05
C GLU A 167 -2.46 9.24 -9.05
N LYS A 168 -2.57 10.31 -8.27
CA LYS A 168 -3.66 10.50 -7.32
C LYS A 168 -5.03 10.53 -7.99
N GLU A 169 -5.17 11.21 -9.13
CA GLU A 169 -6.41 11.26 -9.90
C GLU A 169 -6.80 9.88 -10.43
N LEU A 170 -5.86 9.13 -11.02
CA LEU A 170 -6.11 7.76 -11.48
C LEU A 170 -6.47 6.82 -10.32
N PHE A 171 -5.76 6.94 -9.20
CA PHE A 171 -6.01 6.11 -8.03
C PHE A 171 -7.40 6.39 -7.42
N SER A 172 -7.85 7.64 -7.41
CA SER A 172 -9.18 8.01 -6.91
C SER A 172 -10.32 7.32 -7.65
N VAL A 173 -10.12 6.99 -8.94
CA VAL A 173 -11.08 6.22 -9.75
C VAL A 173 -11.06 4.74 -9.36
N SER A 174 -9.88 4.18 -9.08
CA SER A 174 -9.70 2.76 -8.72
C SER A 174 -10.15 2.46 -7.29
N ASP A 175 -9.85 3.32 -6.34
CA ASP A 175 -10.11 3.12 -4.90
C ASP A 175 -11.61 3.03 -4.57
N GLN A 176 -12.46 3.74 -5.32
CA GLN A 176 -13.91 3.65 -5.17
C GLN A 176 -14.51 2.34 -5.71
N THR A 177 -13.73 1.57 -6.44
CA THR A 177 -14.17 0.29 -7.03
C THR A 177 -13.83 -0.90 -6.12
N THR A 178 -12.86 -0.72 -5.19
CA THR A 178 -12.43 -1.75 -4.24
C THR A 178 -13.22 -1.61 -2.93
N LYS A 179 -14.45 -2.07 -2.91
CA LYS A 179 -15.22 -2.18 -1.67
C LYS A 179 -14.75 -3.40 -0.89
N THR A 180 -14.58 -3.23 0.41
CA THR A 180 -14.44 -4.31 1.38
C THR A 180 -15.73 -5.13 1.35
N GLU A 181 -15.71 -6.27 0.69
CA GLU A 181 -16.82 -7.22 0.79
C GLU A 181 -16.82 -7.79 2.22
N TYR A 182 -17.95 -7.69 2.90
CA TYR A 182 -18.16 -8.45 4.13
C TYR A 182 -18.27 -9.93 3.72
N ALA A 183 -17.36 -10.76 4.20
CA ALA A 183 -17.43 -12.20 3.99
C ALA A 183 -18.28 -12.82 5.09
N ALA A 184 -19.22 -13.69 4.74
CA ALA A 184 -19.94 -14.47 5.71
C ALA A 184 -18.98 -15.39 6.47
N LEU A 185 -19.24 -15.61 7.77
CA LEU A 185 -18.40 -16.50 8.58
C LEU A 185 -18.37 -17.93 7.97
N GLU A 186 -19.46 -18.37 7.38
CA GLU A 186 -19.59 -19.69 6.74
C GLU A 186 -18.54 -19.88 5.62
N ASP A 187 -18.39 -18.88 4.74
CA ASP A 187 -17.40 -18.91 3.65
C ASP A 187 -15.96 -18.95 4.18
N LEU A 188 -15.69 -18.17 5.23
CA LEU A 188 -14.38 -18.12 5.88
C LEU A 188 -14.02 -19.41 6.63
N LEU A 189 -15.01 -20.17 7.12
CA LEU A 189 -14.79 -21.44 7.81
C LEU A 189 -14.30 -22.53 6.86
N VAL A 190 -14.80 -22.57 5.64
CA VAL A 190 -14.33 -23.55 4.60
C VAL A 190 -12.84 -23.31 4.33
N ASP A 191 -12.47 -22.06 4.03
CA ASP A 191 -11.07 -21.71 3.78
C ASP A 191 -10.17 -21.96 5.01
N ALA A 192 -10.70 -21.76 6.22
CA ALA A 192 -9.94 -22.03 7.45
C ALA A 192 -9.69 -23.51 7.64
N PHE A 193 -10.69 -24.37 7.34
CA PHE A 193 -10.58 -25.82 7.43
C PHE A 193 -9.53 -26.35 6.45
N ASP A 194 -9.59 -25.93 5.18
CA ASP A 194 -8.65 -26.35 4.14
C ASP A 194 -7.20 -25.98 4.52
N ARG A 195 -7.01 -24.77 5.09
CA ARG A 195 -5.69 -24.35 5.61
C ARG A 195 -5.21 -25.22 6.76
N MET A 196 -6.10 -25.61 7.70
CA MET A 196 -5.76 -26.49 8.82
C MET A 196 -5.41 -27.90 8.35
N GLU A 197 -6.15 -28.43 7.39
CA GLU A 197 -5.90 -29.75 6.78
C GLU A 197 -4.54 -29.79 6.07
N ALA A 198 -4.23 -28.73 5.28
CA ALA A 198 -2.93 -28.60 4.61
C ALA A 198 -1.75 -28.58 5.59
N LEU A 199 -1.89 -27.85 6.72
CA LEU A 199 -0.87 -27.82 7.78
C LEU A 199 -0.74 -29.16 8.52
N HIS A 200 -1.85 -29.88 8.71
CA HIS A 200 -1.84 -31.20 9.37
C HIS A 200 -1.18 -32.26 8.49
N THR A 201 -1.44 -32.22 7.21
CA THR A 201 -0.92 -33.19 6.23
C THR A 201 0.58 -33.00 6.00
N ASN A 202 1.05 -31.75 5.92
CA ASN A 202 2.44 -31.41 5.70
C ASN A 202 3.17 -31.13 7.03
N LYS A 203 3.59 -32.17 7.73
CA LYS A 203 4.39 -32.04 8.95
C LYS A 203 5.67 -31.24 8.68
N GLY A 204 5.78 -30.03 9.29
CA GLY A 204 6.91 -29.11 9.11
C GLY A 204 6.67 -27.99 8.08
N ALA A 205 5.50 -27.92 7.45
CA ALA A 205 5.08 -26.73 6.73
C ALA A 205 4.81 -25.61 7.75
N LEU A 206 5.36 -24.43 7.48
CA LEU A 206 5.03 -23.23 8.23
C LEU A 206 3.88 -22.50 7.53
N ARG A 207 3.09 -21.80 8.31
CA ARG A 207 2.00 -20.97 7.77
C ARG A 207 2.52 -19.77 6.96
N GLY A 208 3.66 -19.19 7.40
CA GLY A 208 4.31 -18.05 6.80
C GLY A 208 5.59 -18.41 6.04
N LEU A 209 6.29 -17.39 5.56
CA LEU A 209 7.58 -17.51 4.89
C LEU A 209 8.65 -17.99 5.87
N LYS A 210 9.36 -19.05 5.52
CA LYS A 210 10.51 -19.54 6.31
C LYS A 210 11.63 -18.53 6.28
N THR A 211 12.13 -18.14 7.46
CA THR A 211 13.21 -17.17 7.61
C THR A 211 14.60 -17.77 7.46
N GLY A 212 14.69 -19.09 7.60
CA GLY A 212 15.96 -19.82 7.65
C GLY A 212 16.61 -19.82 9.03
N PHE A 213 16.02 -19.14 10.01
CA PHE A 213 16.43 -19.20 11.41
C PHE A 213 15.45 -20.08 12.18
N ARG A 214 15.87 -21.30 12.51
CA ARG A 214 14.99 -22.36 13.08
C ARG A 214 14.19 -21.87 14.29
N ASP A 215 14.84 -21.22 15.25
CA ASP A 215 14.18 -20.78 16.49
C ASP A 215 13.22 -19.60 16.25
N LEU A 216 13.52 -18.76 15.26
CA LEU A 216 12.61 -17.70 14.82
C LEU A 216 11.39 -18.31 14.13
N ASP A 217 11.60 -19.24 13.22
CA ASP A 217 10.53 -19.96 12.52
C ASP A 217 9.62 -20.73 13.48
N ASN A 218 10.20 -21.38 14.50
CA ASN A 218 9.43 -22.10 15.52
C ASN A 218 8.53 -21.16 16.36
N LYS A 219 9.01 -19.93 16.64
CA LYS A 219 8.24 -18.96 17.43
C LYS A 219 7.19 -18.20 16.61
N THR A 220 7.47 -17.92 15.33
CA THR A 220 6.61 -17.09 14.47
C THR A 220 5.74 -17.91 13.53
N ALA A 221 5.99 -19.21 13.38
CA ALA A 221 5.47 -20.04 12.29
C ALA A 221 5.80 -19.45 10.89
N GLY A 222 6.95 -18.76 10.76
CA GLY A 222 7.35 -17.97 9.60
C GLY A 222 6.71 -16.58 9.54
N PHE A 223 7.17 -15.72 8.64
CA PHE A 223 6.60 -14.39 8.47
C PHE A 223 5.25 -14.46 7.76
N GLN A 224 4.21 -13.91 8.41
CA GLN A 224 2.84 -14.00 7.93
C GLN A 224 2.53 -12.95 6.87
N LYS A 225 1.62 -13.27 5.95
CA LYS A 225 1.12 -12.33 4.95
C LYS A 225 0.45 -11.12 5.62
N GLY A 226 0.72 -9.92 5.10
CA GLY A 226 0.13 -8.69 5.59
C GLY A 226 0.70 -8.18 6.92
N ASP A 227 1.74 -8.83 7.48
CA ASP A 227 2.38 -8.38 8.71
C ASP A 227 3.38 -7.26 8.46
N LEU A 228 3.40 -6.30 9.37
CA LEU A 228 4.46 -5.32 9.53
C LEU A 228 5.39 -5.79 10.65
N ILE A 229 6.65 -6.04 10.28
CA ILE A 229 7.69 -6.58 11.16
C ILE A 229 8.75 -5.50 11.35
N ILE A 230 9.04 -5.15 12.59
CA ILE A 230 10.06 -4.14 12.91
C ILE A 230 11.29 -4.85 13.50
N ILE A 231 12.46 -4.52 12.96
CA ILE A 231 13.74 -4.96 13.52
C ILE A 231 14.50 -3.71 13.96
N GLY A 232 14.55 -3.51 15.27
CA GLY A 232 15.25 -2.39 15.89
C GLY A 232 16.65 -2.79 16.37
N ALA A 233 17.62 -1.89 16.18
CA ALA A 233 18.96 -2.07 16.73
C ALA A 233 19.67 -0.72 16.96
N ARG A 234 20.66 -0.70 17.85
CA ARG A 234 21.66 0.35 17.91
C ARG A 234 22.62 0.26 16.72
N PRO A 235 23.27 1.34 16.32
CA PRO A 235 24.35 1.30 15.33
C PRO A 235 25.39 0.23 15.68
N ALA A 236 25.98 -0.40 14.66
CA ALA A 236 26.99 -1.44 14.76
C ALA A 236 26.54 -2.80 15.36
N MET A 237 25.25 -2.99 15.68
CA MET A 237 24.71 -4.28 16.16
C MET A 237 24.47 -5.30 15.03
N GLY A 238 24.66 -4.93 13.76
CA GLY A 238 24.46 -5.81 12.62
C GLY A 238 23.02 -5.82 12.05
N LYS A 239 22.24 -4.75 12.26
CA LYS A 239 20.85 -4.61 11.78
C LYS A 239 20.70 -4.91 10.28
N THR A 240 21.43 -4.17 9.44
CA THR A 240 21.44 -4.35 7.97
C THR A 240 21.95 -5.73 7.57
N THR A 241 23.00 -6.23 8.22
CA THR A 241 23.54 -7.57 7.98
C THR A 241 22.52 -8.66 8.27
N PHE A 242 21.77 -8.55 9.38
CA PHE A 242 20.71 -9.51 9.71
C PHE A 242 19.58 -9.46 8.67
N ALA A 243 19.19 -8.27 8.22
CA ALA A 243 18.18 -8.11 7.17
C ALA A 243 18.65 -8.69 5.82
N GLN A 244 19.93 -8.53 5.47
CA GLN A 244 20.52 -9.14 4.27
C GLN A 244 20.52 -10.67 4.36
N ASN A 245 20.88 -11.24 5.52
CA ASN A 245 20.81 -12.68 5.76
C ASN A 245 19.38 -13.19 5.68
N LEU A 246 18.39 -12.46 6.25
CA LEU A 246 16.97 -12.78 6.10
C LEU A 246 16.54 -12.78 4.64
N ALA A 247 16.91 -11.72 3.89
CA ALA A 247 16.57 -11.58 2.47
C ALA A 247 17.08 -12.77 1.65
N TYR A 248 18.36 -13.11 1.84
CA TYR A 248 19.01 -14.20 1.13
C TYR A 248 18.36 -15.55 1.46
N ASN A 249 18.20 -15.84 2.76
CA ASN A 249 17.60 -17.10 3.22
C ASN A 249 16.16 -17.25 2.71
N ILE A 250 15.35 -16.19 2.83
CA ILE A 250 13.93 -16.23 2.43
C ILE A 250 13.80 -16.43 0.92
N ALA A 251 14.56 -15.69 0.13
CA ALA A 251 14.54 -15.83 -1.33
C ALA A 251 15.01 -17.21 -1.78
N GLY A 252 16.08 -17.73 -1.17
CA GLY A 252 16.65 -19.05 -1.49
C GLY A 252 15.75 -20.22 -1.06
N ILE A 253 15.18 -20.18 0.16
CA ILE A 253 14.37 -21.27 0.73
C ILE A 253 12.95 -21.30 0.12
N ASN A 254 12.29 -20.14 0.02
CA ASN A 254 10.90 -20.08 -0.41
C ASN A 254 10.76 -19.96 -1.93
N LYS A 255 11.86 -19.69 -2.66
CA LYS A 255 11.86 -19.44 -4.11
C LYS A 255 10.90 -18.34 -4.55
N ARG A 256 10.70 -17.36 -3.68
CA ARG A 256 9.88 -16.17 -3.91
C ARG A 256 10.74 -14.92 -3.86
N GLY A 257 10.41 -13.93 -4.68
CA GLY A 257 11.14 -12.69 -4.77
C GLY A 257 11.21 -11.93 -3.44
N VAL A 258 12.36 -11.34 -3.15
CA VAL A 258 12.52 -10.40 -2.04
C VAL A 258 12.89 -9.03 -2.62
N LEU A 259 12.10 -8.02 -2.29
CA LEU A 259 12.37 -6.63 -2.67
C LEU A 259 13.02 -5.92 -1.48
N PHE A 260 14.26 -5.47 -1.65
CA PHE A 260 15.06 -4.82 -0.62
C PHE A 260 15.32 -3.35 -0.98
N PHE A 261 14.68 -2.44 -0.24
CA PHE A 261 14.96 -1.02 -0.31
C PHE A 261 16.10 -0.65 0.65
N SER A 262 17.23 -0.21 0.11
CA SER A 262 18.39 0.23 0.87
C SER A 262 18.59 1.73 0.69
N MET A 263 18.24 2.50 1.69
CA MET A 263 18.41 3.96 1.65
C MET A 263 19.74 4.42 2.26
N GLU A 264 20.41 3.53 3.01
CA GLU A 264 21.68 3.84 3.69
C GLU A 264 22.89 3.38 2.88
N MET A 265 22.78 2.22 2.20
CA MET A 265 23.90 1.58 1.52
C MET A 265 23.64 1.45 0.03
N ALA A 266 24.67 1.64 -0.79
CA ALA A 266 24.60 1.39 -2.22
C ALA A 266 24.42 -0.13 -2.50
N LYS A 267 23.70 -0.46 -3.58
CA LYS A 267 23.46 -1.85 -3.98
C LYS A 267 24.73 -2.69 -4.17
N ASN A 268 25.80 -2.09 -4.68
CA ASN A 268 27.08 -2.79 -4.87
C ASN A 268 27.66 -3.23 -3.51
N GLU A 269 27.57 -2.37 -2.47
CA GLU A 269 28.06 -2.69 -1.14
C GLU A 269 27.23 -3.83 -0.49
N ILE A 270 25.94 -3.89 -0.76
CA ILE A 270 25.08 -4.99 -0.33
C ILE A 270 25.51 -6.30 -1.01
N VAL A 271 25.77 -6.26 -2.32
CA VAL A 271 26.21 -7.43 -3.08
C VAL A 271 27.57 -7.93 -2.57
N ASP A 272 28.53 -7.05 -2.32
CA ASP A 272 29.84 -7.43 -1.78
C ASP A 272 29.72 -8.14 -0.43
N ARG A 273 28.85 -7.67 0.46
CA ARG A 273 28.57 -8.30 1.76
C ARG A 273 27.90 -9.67 1.59
N MET A 274 27.00 -9.79 0.64
CA MET A 274 26.34 -11.05 0.33
C MET A 274 27.32 -12.07 -0.25
N ILE A 275 28.25 -11.65 -1.09
CA ILE A 275 29.34 -12.50 -1.60
C ILE A 275 30.19 -13.02 -0.42
N ALA A 276 30.58 -12.14 0.51
CA ALA A 276 31.34 -12.58 1.71
C ALA A 276 30.57 -13.64 2.52
N THR A 277 29.28 -13.39 2.75
CA THR A 277 28.41 -14.28 3.50
C THR A 277 28.25 -15.66 2.84
N THR A 278 28.10 -15.69 1.50
CA THR A 278 27.82 -16.91 0.73
C THR A 278 29.10 -17.69 0.43
N SER A 279 30.18 -16.99 -0.01
CA SER A 279 31.46 -17.65 -0.34
C SER A 279 32.25 -18.12 0.87
N GLY A 280 31.95 -17.54 2.08
CA GLY A 280 32.76 -17.80 3.27
C GLY A 280 34.15 -17.17 3.21
N VAL A 281 34.34 -16.16 2.37
CA VAL A 281 35.56 -15.36 2.27
C VAL A 281 35.42 -14.12 3.13
N ASP A 282 36.48 -13.78 3.89
CA ASP A 282 36.49 -12.59 4.74
C ASP A 282 36.11 -11.32 3.94
N SER A 283 35.12 -10.61 4.45
CA SER A 283 34.61 -9.39 3.84
C SER A 283 35.67 -8.30 3.67
N TRP A 284 36.68 -8.28 4.57
CA TRP A 284 37.82 -7.36 4.47
C TRP A 284 38.76 -7.73 3.30
N HIS A 285 38.98 -9.05 3.05
CA HIS A 285 39.76 -9.50 1.91
C HIS A 285 39.09 -9.12 0.58
N ILE A 286 37.77 -9.28 0.50
CA ILE A 286 37.01 -8.86 -0.69
C ILE A 286 37.13 -7.35 -0.90
N ARG A 287 36.93 -6.56 0.17
CA ARG A 287 36.99 -5.10 0.13
C ARG A 287 38.37 -4.54 -0.25
N THR A 288 39.44 -5.18 0.22
CA THR A 288 40.81 -4.72 -0.03
C THR A 288 41.42 -5.32 -1.29
N GLY A 289 40.74 -6.29 -1.95
CA GLY A 289 41.27 -7.00 -3.10
C GLY A 289 42.36 -8.02 -2.77
N ASN A 290 42.59 -8.33 -1.48
CA ASN A 290 43.56 -9.33 -1.04
C ASN A 290 42.95 -10.73 -1.05
N ILE A 291 42.60 -11.20 -2.26
CA ILE A 291 41.90 -12.45 -2.51
C ILE A 291 42.87 -13.49 -2.99
N SER A 292 42.93 -14.64 -2.33
CA SER A 292 43.75 -15.80 -2.78
C SER A 292 43.09 -16.49 -4.00
N SER A 293 43.85 -17.33 -4.72
CA SER A 293 43.29 -18.11 -5.84
C SER A 293 42.16 -19.03 -5.39
N ASP A 294 42.27 -19.62 -4.19
CA ASP A 294 41.26 -20.51 -3.61
C ASP A 294 40.00 -19.72 -3.23
N ASP A 295 40.16 -18.50 -2.68
CA ASP A 295 39.02 -17.64 -2.36
C ASP A 295 38.33 -17.14 -3.61
N PHE A 296 39.08 -16.90 -4.70
CA PHE A 296 38.51 -16.54 -5.99
C PHE A 296 37.63 -17.65 -6.57
N ALA A 297 38.02 -18.92 -6.39
CA ALA A 297 37.19 -20.05 -6.78
C ALA A 297 35.90 -20.12 -5.94
N LYS A 298 35.97 -19.97 -4.61
CA LYS A 298 34.79 -19.93 -3.73
C LYS A 298 33.83 -18.79 -4.08
N ILE A 299 34.39 -17.61 -4.42
CA ILE A 299 33.58 -16.47 -4.90
C ILE A 299 32.88 -16.84 -6.20
N GLY A 300 33.56 -17.51 -7.14
CA GLY A 300 32.96 -17.97 -8.40
C GLY A 300 31.76 -18.89 -8.17
N ASP A 301 31.89 -19.87 -7.27
CA ASP A 301 30.83 -20.79 -6.91
C ASP A 301 29.64 -20.03 -6.25
N ALA A 302 29.94 -19.12 -5.34
CA ALA A 302 28.93 -18.30 -4.67
C ALA A 302 28.16 -17.40 -5.65
N LEU A 303 28.82 -16.81 -6.65
CA LEU A 303 28.16 -16.03 -7.69
C LEU A 303 27.19 -16.88 -8.53
N GLY A 304 27.57 -18.14 -8.82
CA GLY A 304 26.70 -19.11 -9.48
C GLY A 304 25.42 -19.36 -8.67
N GLU A 305 25.56 -19.64 -7.35
CA GLU A 305 24.42 -19.85 -6.46
C GLU A 305 23.53 -18.58 -6.34
N MET A 306 24.15 -17.42 -6.15
CA MET A 306 23.43 -16.14 -5.98
C MET A 306 22.66 -15.75 -7.24
N SER A 307 23.11 -16.14 -8.41
CA SER A 307 22.43 -15.78 -9.69
C SER A 307 21.02 -16.39 -9.82
N GLU A 308 20.74 -17.48 -9.09
CA GLU A 308 19.45 -18.16 -9.09
C GLU A 308 18.48 -17.61 -8.04
N ILE A 309 18.93 -16.68 -7.19
CA ILE A 309 18.13 -16.16 -6.08
C ILE A 309 17.32 -14.94 -6.53
N PRO A 310 15.98 -14.94 -6.42
CA PRO A 310 15.14 -13.83 -6.83
C PRO A 310 15.19 -12.68 -5.81
N LEU A 311 16.28 -11.92 -5.79
CA LEU A 311 16.49 -10.78 -4.92
C LEU A 311 16.59 -9.49 -5.75
N TYR A 312 15.74 -8.49 -5.44
CA TYR A 312 15.66 -7.22 -6.13
C TYR A 312 16.10 -6.10 -5.20
N LEU A 313 17.09 -5.30 -5.62
CA LEU A 313 17.69 -4.24 -4.81
C LEU A 313 17.35 -2.87 -5.38
N ASP A 314 16.85 -1.97 -4.54
CA ASP A 314 16.63 -0.55 -4.85
C ASP A 314 17.43 0.29 -3.84
N ASP A 315 18.40 1.08 -4.33
CA ASP A 315 19.29 1.91 -3.52
C ASP A 315 18.97 3.42 -3.62
N THR A 316 17.72 3.74 -3.88
CA THR A 316 17.26 5.14 -3.88
C THR A 316 17.39 5.71 -2.46
N SER A 317 18.27 6.68 -2.27
CA SER A 317 18.68 7.20 -0.97
C SER A 317 17.60 7.98 -0.20
N SER A 318 16.58 8.49 -0.89
CA SER A 318 15.45 9.19 -0.28
C SER A 318 14.21 8.92 -1.11
N MET A 319 13.14 8.49 -0.45
CA MET A 319 11.84 8.30 -1.09
C MET A 319 10.72 8.57 -0.11
N THR A 320 9.58 8.98 -0.62
CA THR A 320 8.34 9.11 0.14
C THR A 320 7.66 7.75 0.31
N VAL A 321 6.76 7.64 1.29
CA VAL A 321 5.93 6.44 1.46
C VAL A 321 5.15 6.09 0.18
N LEU A 322 4.69 7.11 -0.56
CA LEU A 322 3.95 6.93 -1.80
C LEU A 322 4.81 6.31 -2.90
N GLU A 323 6.03 6.84 -3.09
CA GLU A 323 7.00 6.30 -4.07
C GLU A 323 7.39 4.86 -3.73
N LEU A 324 7.66 4.56 -2.46
CA LEU A 324 7.94 3.20 -1.99
C LEU A 324 6.78 2.26 -2.32
N ARG A 325 5.53 2.66 -2.01
CA ARG A 325 4.34 1.87 -2.32
C ARG A 325 4.18 1.61 -3.82
N ASN A 326 4.40 2.62 -4.66
CA ASN A 326 4.29 2.49 -6.11
C ASN A 326 5.36 1.54 -6.67
N LYS A 327 6.62 1.66 -6.22
CA LYS A 327 7.69 0.73 -6.60
C LYS A 327 7.39 -0.70 -6.13
N ALA A 328 6.90 -0.86 -4.90
CA ALA A 328 6.55 -2.16 -4.35
C ALA A 328 5.38 -2.84 -5.10
N ARG A 329 4.33 -2.08 -5.45
CA ARG A 329 3.20 -2.56 -6.27
C ARG A 329 3.67 -3.02 -7.65
N ARG A 330 4.51 -2.21 -8.29
CA ARG A 330 5.06 -2.55 -9.60
C ARG A 330 5.91 -3.82 -9.52
N ALA A 331 6.81 -3.91 -8.54
CA ALA A 331 7.63 -5.11 -8.36
C ALA A 331 6.77 -6.36 -8.08
N ALA A 332 5.72 -6.24 -7.26
CA ALA A 332 4.79 -7.33 -6.96
C ALA A 332 3.93 -7.74 -8.17
N HIS A 333 3.67 -6.81 -9.10
CA HIS A 333 2.98 -7.12 -10.36
C HIS A 333 3.90 -7.84 -11.35
N ASP A 334 5.17 -7.37 -11.46
CA ASP A 334 6.12 -7.86 -12.45
C ASP A 334 6.83 -9.16 -12.02
N HIS A 335 6.89 -9.42 -10.70
CA HIS A 335 7.60 -10.55 -10.09
C HIS A 335 6.78 -11.15 -8.95
N ASP A 336 7.02 -12.44 -8.65
CA ASP A 336 6.41 -13.11 -7.47
C ASP A 336 7.12 -12.68 -6.16
N ILE A 337 6.85 -11.45 -5.71
CA ILE A 337 7.42 -10.93 -4.47
C ILE A 337 6.74 -11.56 -3.26
N GLY A 338 7.54 -12.14 -2.38
CA GLY A 338 7.11 -12.75 -1.12
C GLY A 338 7.47 -11.95 0.12
N LEU A 339 8.45 -11.04 0.03
CA LEU A 339 8.90 -10.20 1.15
C LEU A 339 9.34 -8.83 0.66
N ILE A 340 9.05 -7.79 1.43
CA ILE A 340 9.60 -6.46 1.24
C ILE A 340 10.43 -6.10 2.46
N ILE A 341 11.67 -5.61 2.25
CA ILE A 341 12.56 -5.13 3.31
C ILE A 341 12.88 -3.66 3.08
N VAL A 342 12.87 -2.86 4.14
CA VAL A 342 13.14 -1.41 4.10
C VAL A 342 14.24 -1.07 5.11
N ASP A 343 15.41 -0.66 4.65
CA ASP A 343 16.55 -0.25 5.47
C ASP A 343 16.86 1.24 5.24
N TYR A 344 16.50 2.15 6.14
CA TYR A 344 15.73 2.00 7.38
C TYR A 344 14.63 3.09 7.44
N LEU A 345 13.65 2.85 8.24
CA LEU A 345 12.40 3.59 8.32
C LEU A 345 12.57 5.11 8.48
N GLN A 346 13.59 5.54 9.26
CA GLN A 346 13.82 6.95 9.52
C GLN A 346 14.43 7.73 8.33
N LEU A 347 14.81 7.09 7.23
CA LEU A 347 15.24 7.74 5.99
C LEU A 347 14.08 7.95 5.00
N ILE A 348 12.93 7.37 5.26
CA ILE A 348 11.73 7.65 4.47
C ILE A 348 11.28 9.09 4.77
N SER A 349 10.99 9.84 3.72
CA SER A 349 10.44 11.19 3.83
C SER A 349 8.94 11.13 4.09
N GLY A 350 8.49 11.84 5.12
CA GLY A 350 7.06 12.09 5.32
C GLY A 350 6.49 13.04 4.26
N SER A 351 5.18 13.22 4.26
CA SER A 351 4.54 14.23 3.43
C SER A 351 4.87 15.64 3.97
N ASP A 352 4.91 16.63 3.06
CA ASP A 352 5.11 18.07 3.42
C ASP A 352 4.12 18.56 4.48
N ARG A 353 2.98 17.88 4.61
CA ARG A 353 1.94 18.19 5.60
C ARG A 353 2.43 18.11 7.05
N TYR A 354 3.42 17.27 7.33
CA TYR A 354 3.96 17.03 8.68
C TYR A 354 5.43 17.47 8.81
N ALA A 355 5.93 18.26 7.85
CA ALA A 355 7.29 18.75 7.87
C ALA A 355 7.63 19.41 9.22
N GLY A 356 8.67 18.89 9.88
CA GLY A 356 9.12 19.36 11.19
C GLY A 356 8.44 18.70 12.41
N ASN A 357 7.46 17.81 12.21
CA ASN A 357 6.89 16.99 13.29
C ASN A 357 7.24 15.51 13.11
N ARG A 358 8.42 15.13 13.57
CA ARG A 358 8.98 13.79 13.38
C ARG A 358 8.09 12.65 13.87
N VAL A 359 7.36 12.86 14.96
CA VAL A 359 6.43 11.84 15.50
C VAL A 359 5.30 11.56 14.52
N GLN A 360 4.74 12.61 13.91
CA GLN A 360 3.67 12.44 12.93
C GLN A 360 4.16 11.87 11.60
N GLU A 361 5.37 12.27 11.15
CA GLU A 361 6.01 11.69 9.96
C GLU A 361 6.18 10.17 10.13
N VAL A 362 6.75 9.73 11.26
CA VAL A 362 6.95 8.31 11.55
C VAL A 362 5.61 7.57 11.67
N THR A 363 4.58 8.22 12.19
CA THR A 363 3.22 7.67 12.27
C THR A 363 2.64 7.44 10.87
N GLU A 364 2.79 8.41 9.96
CA GLU A 364 2.36 8.27 8.58
C GLU A 364 3.09 7.13 7.86
N ILE A 365 4.42 7.06 8.05
CA ILE A 365 5.27 6.04 7.45
C ILE A 365 4.86 4.64 7.95
N SER A 366 4.71 4.44 9.25
CA SER A 366 4.37 3.14 9.83
C SER A 366 3.01 2.65 9.36
N ARG A 367 1.99 3.52 9.35
CA ARG A 367 0.66 3.21 8.80
C ARG A 367 0.70 2.93 7.30
N GLY A 368 1.50 3.68 6.56
CA GLY A 368 1.69 3.47 5.12
C GLY A 368 2.29 2.11 4.80
N LEU A 369 3.32 1.69 5.55
CA LEU A 369 3.93 0.36 5.42
C LEU A 369 2.97 -0.76 5.85
N LYS A 370 2.20 -0.58 6.93
CA LYS A 370 1.18 -1.56 7.34
C LYS A 370 0.07 -1.70 6.30
N THR A 371 -0.36 -0.59 5.72
CA THR A 371 -1.35 -0.60 4.63
C THR A 371 -0.81 -1.33 3.41
N LEU A 372 0.45 -1.06 3.03
CA LEU A 372 1.12 -1.76 1.93
C LEU A 372 1.20 -3.27 2.15
N ALA A 373 1.60 -3.70 3.36
CA ALA A 373 1.67 -5.11 3.70
C ALA A 373 0.32 -5.83 3.53
N ARG A 374 -0.77 -5.20 4.01
CA ARG A 374 -2.13 -5.73 3.88
C ARG A 374 -2.64 -5.75 2.45
N GLU A 375 -2.41 -4.67 1.72
CA GLU A 375 -2.86 -4.51 0.33
C GLU A 375 -2.25 -5.55 -0.61
N LEU A 376 -0.93 -5.78 -0.46
CA LEU A 376 -0.22 -6.75 -1.29
C LEU A 376 -0.29 -8.18 -0.73
N GLU A 377 -0.81 -8.38 0.48
CA GLU A 377 -0.72 -9.64 1.22
C GLU A 377 0.71 -10.18 1.34
N ILE A 378 1.68 -9.28 1.53
CA ILE A 378 3.10 -9.58 1.63
C ILE A 378 3.61 -9.06 2.98
N PRO A 379 4.41 -9.83 3.76
CA PRO A 379 5.07 -9.28 4.93
C PRO A 379 6.04 -8.16 4.55
N VAL A 380 6.05 -7.11 5.37
CA VAL A 380 6.98 -5.97 5.24
C VAL A 380 7.87 -5.94 6.48
N VAL A 381 9.18 -6.07 6.28
CA VAL A 381 10.20 -5.89 7.32
C VAL A 381 10.75 -4.47 7.22
N ALA A 382 10.58 -3.67 8.26
CA ALA A 382 11.17 -2.35 8.33
C ALA A 382 12.21 -2.29 9.44
N LEU A 383 13.40 -1.82 9.08
CA LEU A 383 14.49 -1.64 10.04
C LEU A 383 14.37 -0.30 10.75
N ALA A 384 14.65 -0.27 12.05
CA ALA A 384 14.58 0.94 12.85
C ALA A 384 15.85 1.15 13.67
N GLN A 385 16.31 2.38 13.74
CA GLN A 385 17.42 2.75 14.61
C GLN A 385 16.90 3.16 15.99
N LEU A 386 17.48 2.57 17.05
CA LEU A 386 17.10 2.84 18.42
C LEU A 386 17.77 4.12 18.98
N SER A 387 17.08 4.74 19.94
CA SER A 387 17.55 5.94 20.61
C SER A 387 18.86 5.71 21.39
N ARG A 388 19.65 6.80 21.61
CA ARG A 388 20.90 6.72 22.38
C ARG A 388 20.69 6.40 23.87
N GLY A 389 19.49 6.57 24.41
CA GLY A 389 19.17 6.33 25.81
C GLY A 389 19.35 4.89 26.30
N VAL A 390 19.41 3.91 25.35
CA VAL A 390 19.65 2.48 25.67
C VAL A 390 21.01 2.29 26.37
N THR A 391 22.06 3.01 25.95
CA THR A 391 23.43 2.82 26.43
C THR A 391 23.68 3.35 27.85
N GLY A 392 22.76 4.14 28.40
CA GLY A 392 22.88 4.72 29.75
C GLY A 392 22.19 3.93 30.85
N ARG A 393 21.65 2.75 30.54
CA ARG A 393 20.97 1.86 31.51
C ARG A 393 21.92 0.81 32.06
N ASP A 394 21.63 0.33 33.26
CA ASP A 394 22.32 -0.82 33.87
C ASP A 394 22.17 -2.08 33.02
N ASP A 395 20.98 -2.32 32.46
CA ASP A 395 20.75 -3.33 31.42
C ASP A 395 20.55 -2.64 30.06
N PRO A 396 21.52 -2.77 29.13
CA PRO A 396 21.48 -2.15 27.82
C PRO A 396 20.59 -2.92 26.81
N ARG A 397 19.78 -3.91 27.25
CA ARG A 397 18.83 -4.58 26.38
C ARG A 397 17.74 -3.63 25.92
N PRO A 398 17.47 -3.55 24.61
CA PRO A 398 16.42 -2.70 24.09
C PRO A 398 15.02 -3.14 24.53
N VAL A 399 14.13 -2.14 24.75
CA VAL A 399 12.72 -2.33 25.06
C VAL A 399 11.86 -1.48 24.10
N LEU A 400 10.53 -1.72 24.04
CA LEU A 400 9.62 -1.03 23.11
C LEU A 400 9.71 0.51 23.19
N SER A 401 9.89 1.07 24.37
CA SER A 401 10.05 2.53 24.56
C SER A 401 11.30 3.12 23.89
N ASP A 402 12.26 2.29 23.47
CA ASP A 402 13.48 2.75 22.78
C ASP A 402 13.28 3.02 21.29
N LEU A 403 12.12 2.61 20.76
CA LEU A 403 11.63 3.06 19.45
C LEU A 403 11.17 4.53 19.50
N ARG A 404 11.91 5.43 20.16
CA ARG A 404 11.61 6.84 20.44
C ARG A 404 11.05 7.54 19.19
N GLU A 405 10.12 8.48 19.41
CA GLU A 405 9.37 9.21 18.37
C GLU A 405 8.33 8.37 17.62
N SER A 406 8.02 7.13 18.08
CA SER A 406 7.34 6.10 17.31
C SER A 406 6.38 5.26 18.14
N GLY A 407 5.63 5.82 19.09
CA GLY A 407 4.54 5.08 19.76
C GLY A 407 3.55 4.44 18.78
N SER A 408 3.46 5.01 17.58
CA SER A 408 2.69 4.47 16.47
C SER A 408 3.29 3.20 15.86
N ILE A 409 4.63 3.10 15.75
CA ILE A 409 5.28 1.88 15.25
C ILE A 409 4.93 0.70 16.16
N GLU A 410 4.97 0.94 17.48
CA GLU A 410 4.57 -0.09 18.44
C GLU A 410 3.12 -0.54 18.22
N GLN A 411 2.20 0.37 17.94
CA GLN A 411 0.79 0.04 17.72
C GLN A 411 0.56 -0.68 16.39
N ASP A 412 1.16 -0.20 15.31
CA ASP A 412 0.92 -0.66 13.95
C ASP A 412 1.63 -1.99 13.63
N ALA A 413 2.80 -2.26 14.24
CA ALA A 413 3.57 -3.46 14.00
C ALA A 413 2.91 -4.71 14.60
N ASP A 414 2.97 -5.83 13.89
CA ASP A 414 2.51 -7.14 14.36
C ASP A 414 3.63 -7.90 15.11
N LEU A 415 4.87 -7.70 14.70
CA LEU A 415 6.06 -8.27 15.31
C LEU A 415 7.12 -7.17 15.49
N VAL A 416 7.67 -7.05 16.70
CA VAL A 416 8.80 -6.16 16.99
C VAL A 416 9.92 -6.98 17.60
N MET A 417 11.08 -6.92 16.96
CA MET A 417 12.29 -7.62 17.38
C MET A 417 13.43 -6.63 17.57
N PHE A 418 14.29 -6.88 18.54
CA PHE A 418 15.50 -6.08 18.77
C PHE A 418 16.74 -6.96 18.67
N LEU A 419 17.75 -6.48 17.95
CA LEU A 419 19.08 -7.08 17.95
C LEU A 419 19.91 -6.46 19.07
N HIS A 420 20.47 -7.30 19.91
CA HIS A 420 21.36 -6.94 21.00
C HIS A 420 22.58 -7.84 20.99
N ARG A 421 23.77 -7.24 21.01
CA ARG A 421 25.05 -7.95 21.10
C ARG A 421 25.71 -7.60 22.43
N PRO A 422 25.70 -8.53 23.42
CA PRO A 422 26.32 -8.30 24.72
C PRO A 422 27.82 -7.94 24.60
N ASP A 423 28.56 -8.62 23.72
CA ASP A 423 29.99 -8.42 23.51
C ASP A 423 30.35 -6.95 23.14
N TYR A 424 29.42 -6.19 22.56
CA TYR A 424 29.66 -4.80 22.21
C TYR A 424 29.82 -3.88 23.43
N TYR A 425 29.25 -4.29 24.56
CA TYR A 425 29.26 -3.52 25.82
C TYR A 425 30.37 -3.99 26.78
N HIS A 426 31.00 -5.14 26.51
CA HIS A 426 32.11 -5.70 27.27
C HIS A 426 33.41 -5.47 26.49
N GLN A 427 34.13 -4.40 26.81
CA GLN A 427 35.42 -4.06 26.20
C GLN A 427 36.56 -4.09 27.23
N GLU A 428 36.41 -4.92 28.26
CA GLU A 428 37.42 -5.06 29.30
C GLU A 428 38.60 -5.89 28.77
N ASP A 429 39.84 -5.55 29.23
CA ASP A 429 41.05 -6.27 28.85
C ASP A 429 40.91 -7.77 29.30
N GLY A 430 41.01 -8.70 28.34
CA GLY A 430 40.88 -10.13 28.57
C GLY A 430 39.48 -10.72 28.34
N TYR A 431 38.51 -9.93 27.90
CA TYR A 431 37.20 -10.45 27.50
C TYR A 431 37.31 -11.22 26.16
N GLU A 432 36.89 -12.48 26.15
CA GLU A 432 36.78 -13.28 24.94
C GLU A 432 35.35 -13.13 24.36
N PRO A 433 35.18 -12.60 23.13
CA PRO A 433 33.88 -12.43 22.52
C PRO A 433 33.17 -13.77 22.34
N THR A 434 31.94 -13.87 22.79
CA THR A 434 31.07 -15.04 22.60
C THR A 434 30.49 -15.10 21.20
N ASN A 435 30.45 -13.97 20.50
CA ASN A 435 29.77 -13.76 19.22
C ASN A 435 28.28 -14.13 19.24
N ILE A 436 27.67 -14.16 20.42
CA ILE A 436 26.25 -14.39 20.60
C ILE A 436 25.50 -13.08 20.40
N THR A 437 24.46 -13.14 19.58
CA THR A 437 23.51 -12.04 19.37
C THR A 437 22.15 -12.46 19.90
N GLU A 438 21.58 -11.67 20.78
CA GLU A 438 20.23 -11.86 21.27
C GLU A 438 19.24 -11.18 20.30
N LEU A 439 18.27 -11.93 19.76
CA LEU A 439 17.12 -11.42 19.06
C LEU A 439 15.95 -11.41 20.05
N LEU A 440 15.60 -10.24 20.55
CA LEU A 440 14.58 -10.02 21.56
C LEU A 440 13.24 -9.76 20.89
N MET A 441 12.30 -10.68 20.99
CA MET A 441 10.91 -10.48 20.51
C MET A 441 10.14 -9.74 21.57
N ALA A 442 10.02 -8.42 21.42
CA ALA A 442 9.40 -7.52 22.40
C ALA A 442 7.87 -7.40 22.21
N LYS A 443 7.39 -7.58 20.98
CA LYS A 443 5.96 -7.64 20.65
C LYS A 443 5.74 -8.74 19.63
N HIS A 444 4.70 -9.56 19.82
CA HIS A 444 4.25 -10.54 18.86
C HIS A 444 2.73 -10.70 18.95
N ARG A 445 2.00 -10.24 17.91
CA ARG A 445 0.53 -10.23 17.90
C ARG A 445 -0.05 -11.64 17.80
N HIS A 446 0.66 -12.55 17.12
CA HIS A 446 0.18 -13.88 16.78
C HIS A 446 0.85 -15.01 17.58
N GLY A 447 1.71 -14.68 18.56
CA GLY A 447 2.45 -15.69 19.30
C GLY A 447 3.18 -15.17 20.54
N PRO A 448 4.04 -15.98 21.12
CA PRO A 448 4.76 -15.63 22.34
C PRO A 448 5.89 -14.62 22.07
N ILE A 449 6.15 -13.77 23.05
CA ILE A 449 7.37 -12.96 23.13
C ILE A 449 8.52 -13.78 23.71
N GLY A 450 9.74 -13.26 23.66
CA GLY A 450 10.89 -13.90 24.30
C GLY A 450 12.20 -13.64 23.58
N LYS A 451 13.20 -14.42 23.90
CA LYS A 451 14.58 -14.30 23.39
C LYS A 451 14.92 -15.47 22.48
N ILE A 452 15.66 -15.19 21.43
CA ILE A 452 16.32 -16.14 20.54
C ILE A 452 17.81 -15.78 20.51
N GLU A 453 18.68 -16.78 20.58
CA GLU A 453 20.11 -16.60 20.49
C GLU A 453 20.60 -17.02 19.11
N LEU A 454 21.40 -16.17 18.48
CA LEU A 454 22.03 -16.41 17.20
C LEU A 454 23.54 -16.28 17.35
N TYR A 455 24.29 -17.05 16.61
CA TYR A 455 25.73 -16.87 16.47
C TYR A 455 26.01 -15.88 15.33
N PHE A 456 26.80 -14.87 15.59
CA PHE A 456 27.24 -13.92 14.58
C PHE A 456 28.71 -14.14 14.24
N HIS A 457 29.01 -14.35 12.97
CA HIS A 457 30.37 -14.44 12.44
C HIS A 457 30.77 -13.09 11.83
N PRO A 458 31.58 -12.29 12.52
CA PRO A 458 31.85 -10.90 12.10
C PRO A 458 32.58 -10.80 10.75
N GLU A 459 33.56 -11.68 10.49
CA GLU A 459 34.38 -11.68 9.27
C GLU A 459 33.55 -11.99 8.03
N LEU A 460 32.58 -12.93 8.19
CA LEU A 460 31.70 -13.36 7.10
C LEU A 460 30.39 -12.58 7.03
N LEU A 461 30.16 -11.67 7.95
CA LEU A 461 28.89 -10.93 8.08
C LEU A 461 27.67 -11.87 8.12
N ARG A 462 27.78 -13.00 8.84
CA ARG A 462 26.79 -14.06 8.83
C ARG A 462 26.20 -14.34 10.20
N PHE A 463 24.85 -14.37 10.26
CA PHE A 463 24.10 -14.87 11.41
C PHE A 463 23.72 -16.34 11.18
N MET A 464 23.80 -17.15 12.23
CA MET A 464 23.47 -18.58 12.21
C MET A 464 22.63 -18.95 13.42
N SER A 465 21.74 -19.95 13.26
CA SER A 465 21.05 -20.54 14.39
C SER A 465 22.03 -21.30 15.28
N LEU A 466 21.92 -21.14 16.60
CA LEU A 466 22.66 -21.97 17.54
C LEU A 466 22.09 -23.39 17.58
N ASP A 467 22.96 -24.39 17.48
CA ASP A 467 22.56 -25.78 17.62
C ASP A 467 22.56 -26.17 19.11
N LYS A 468 21.38 -26.23 19.73
CA LYS A 468 21.16 -26.56 21.14
C LYS A 468 21.11 -28.09 21.38
N THR A 469 21.39 -28.93 20.37
CA THR A 469 21.23 -30.36 20.45
C THR A 469 22.50 -31.10 20.96
N ARG A 470 23.47 -30.37 21.54
CA ARG A 470 24.66 -30.98 22.20
C ARG A 470 24.73 -30.59 23.68
N GLU A 471 23.74 -31.00 24.47
CA GLU A 471 23.82 -31.24 25.88
C GLU A 471 23.26 -32.63 26.21
#